data_7c10b87164e3a71d306a4d0f4ef04510
#
_entry.id   7c10b87164e3a71d306a4d0f4ef04510
#
_cell.length_a   1.000
_cell.length_b   1.000
_cell.length_c   1.000
_cell.angle_alpha   90.00
_cell.angle_beta   90.00
_cell.angle_gamma   90.00
#
_symmetry.space_group_name_H-M   'P 1'
#
loop_
_entity.id
_entity.type
_entity.pdbx_description
1 polymer ?
#
loop_
_entity_poly.entity_id
_entity_poly.type
_entity_poly.pdbx_seq_one_letter_code
_entity_poly.pdbx_strand_id
1 'polypeptide(L)'
;GFAIQMTVHNTSESAKDVVIGLNGCWASSWHCVNEDKPLSGKATCFRSGWNSSLIFEYHAGFPMFAFAPMADAQTDSSFTCSDDGSITYDLSHHCTIAADGTASVVFYWGLGFEEVAAATSAKEMLRQTFDVELTKTRTWLQEHRVTFNGDAKLTQLYNTNLFFCMFFSTGITLDTEELVLVTSRSPRYYVSAAYWDRDSLLWSFPAILDADPERAKEMLSYVFGRQRRNFGIHSRYIDGTVLEPGFELDELVAPLLALERYINKSDDKSIL
;
A
#
# COMPACT_ATOMS: atom_id res chain seq x y z
N GLY A 1 -3.77 -6.04 -0.49
CA GLY A 1 -4.27 -5.88 -1.86
C GLY A 1 -4.93 -4.52 -2.09
N PHE A 2 -5.39 -4.29 -3.30
CA PHE A 2 -6.15 -3.08 -3.67
C PHE A 2 -7.09 -3.38 -4.84
N ALA A 3 -8.05 -2.48 -5.09
CA ALA A 3 -8.98 -2.58 -6.20
C ALA A 3 -9.10 -1.24 -6.94
N ILE A 4 -9.36 -1.31 -8.24
CA ILE A 4 -9.63 -0.16 -9.11
C ILE A 4 -10.91 -0.43 -9.90
N GLN A 5 -11.90 0.47 -9.78
CA GLN A 5 -13.08 0.46 -10.65
C GLN A 5 -12.83 1.37 -11.86
N MET A 6 -13.05 0.84 -13.04
CA MET A 6 -13.06 1.59 -14.29
C MET A 6 -14.49 1.66 -14.79
N THR A 7 -14.95 2.89 -15.07
CA THR A 7 -16.30 3.15 -15.58
C THR A 7 -16.21 3.91 -16.89
N VAL A 8 -16.89 3.40 -17.91
CA VAL A 8 -16.96 4.01 -19.26
C VAL A 8 -18.39 4.36 -19.56
N HIS A 9 -18.61 5.62 -19.95
CA HIS A 9 -19.90 6.14 -20.39
C HIS A 9 -19.86 6.40 -21.89
N ASN A 10 -20.81 5.82 -22.63
CA ASN A 10 -20.95 6.03 -24.05
C ASN A 10 -21.79 7.28 -24.32
N THR A 11 -21.16 8.38 -24.67
CA THR A 11 -21.81 9.66 -24.97
C THR A 11 -22.32 9.79 -26.41
N SER A 12 -22.23 8.73 -27.23
CA SER A 12 -22.68 8.74 -28.63
C SER A 12 -24.15 8.31 -28.76
N GLU A 13 -24.75 8.62 -29.90
CA GLU A 13 -26.14 8.26 -30.21
C GLU A 13 -26.34 6.80 -30.64
N SER A 14 -25.27 5.99 -30.70
CA SER A 14 -25.32 4.58 -31.06
C SER A 14 -24.55 3.70 -30.09
N ALA A 15 -24.89 2.42 -30.07
CA ALA A 15 -24.13 1.43 -29.32
C ALA A 15 -22.66 1.37 -29.80
N LYS A 16 -21.74 1.17 -28.87
CA LYS A 16 -20.29 1.06 -29.14
C LYS A 16 -19.73 -0.22 -28.52
N ASP A 17 -18.94 -0.92 -29.30
CA ASP A 17 -18.09 -1.98 -28.79
C ASP A 17 -16.85 -1.35 -28.19
N VAL A 18 -16.57 -1.71 -26.95
CA VAL A 18 -15.45 -1.16 -26.17
C VAL A 18 -14.69 -2.29 -25.48
N VAL A 19 -13.43 -2.04 -25.20
CA VAL A 19 -12.59 -2.88 -24.36
C VAL A 19 -12.24 -2.08 -23.11
N ILE A 20 -12.62 -2.60 -21.95
CA ILE A 20 -12.22 -2.06 -20.66
C ILE A 20 -11.12 -2.99 -20.15
N GLY A 21 -9.90 -2.50 -20.07
CA GLY A 21 -8.76 -3.36 -19.79
C GLY A 21 -7.75 -2.76 -18.83
N LEU A 22 -6.99 -3.65 -18.26
CA LEU A 22 -5.83 -3.36 -17.43
C LEU A 22 -4.60 -3.92 -18.11
N ASN A 23 -3.66 -3.04 -18.43
CA ASN A 23 -2.34 -3.41 -18.89
C ASN A 23 -1.32 -3.06 -17.81
N GLY A 24 -0.43 -3.99 -17.48
CA GLY A 24 0.59 -3.80 -16.46
C GLY A 24 1.95 -4.33 -16.91
N CYS A 25 2.99 -3.82 -16.26
CA CYS A 25 4.35 -4.26 -16.44
C CYS A 25 5.01 -4.51 -15.09
N TRP A 26 5.57 -5.71 -14.92
CA TRP A 26 6.56 -5.99 -13.90
C TRP A 26 7.92 -5.71 -14.49
N ALA A 27 8.57 -4.62 -14.10
CA ALA A 27 9.87 -4.24 -14.64
C ALA A 27 10.99 -5.13 -14.08
N SER A 28 12.03 -5.30 -14.87
CA SER A 28 13.27 -6.00 -14.46
C SER A 28 14.16 -5.17 -13.52
N SER A 29 13.85 -3.89 -13.36
CA SER A 29 14.53 -2.95 -12.49
C SER A 29 13.54 -2.09 -11.71
N TRP A 30 14.02 -1.47 -10.65
CA TRP A 30 13.25 -0.46 -9.91
C TRP A 30 13.96 0.88 -9.96
N HIS A 31 13.19 1.96 -10.01
CA HIS A 31 13.72 3.31 -10.04
C HIS A 31 14.05 3.79 -8.63
N CYS A 32 15.30 4.18 -8.40
CA CYS A 32 15.76 4.71 -7.12
C CYS A 32 16.36 6.10 -7.34
N VAL A 33 15.65 7.13 -6.97
CA VAL A 33 16.00 8.56 -6.99
C VAL A 33 16.60 9.04 -8.32
N ASN A 34 17.78 8.57 -8.70
CA ASN A 34 18.55 9.06 -9.86
C ASN A 34 18.97 7.95 -10.82
N GLU A 35 18.69 6.72 -10.53
CA GLU A 35 19.13 5.57 -11.34
C GLU A 35 18.14 4.40 -11.26
N ASP A 36 18.11 3.60 -12.32
CA ASP A 36 17.43 2.32 -12.31
C ASP A 36 18.35 1.24 -11.76
N LYS A 37 17.89 0.49 -10.78
CA LYS A 37 18.62 -0.63 -10.19
C LYS A 37 17.99 -1.94 -10.63
N PRO A 38 18.74 -2.90 -11.16
CA PRO A 38 18.21 -4.20 -11.50
C PRO A 38 17.71 -4.92 -10.25
N LEU A 39 16.58 -5.62 -10.38
CA LEU A 39 16.12 -6.52 -9.34
C LEU A 39 17.06 -7.71 -9.21
N SER A 40 17.48 -8.05 -8.01
CA SER A 40 18.43 -9.12 -7.72
C SER A 40 17.83 -10.52 -7.84
N GLY A 41 16.50 -10.62 -7.87
CA GLY A 41 15.76 -11.87 -7.94
C GLY A 41 15.26 -12.17 -9.35
N LYS A 42 14.39 -13.16 -9.44
CA LYS A 42 13.71 -13.58 -10.67
C LYS A 42 12.21 -13.41 -10.49
N ALA A 43 11.57 -12.72 -11.42
CA ALA A 43 10.13 -12.72 -11.56
C ALA A 43 9.68 -13.84 -12.51
N THR A 44 8.55 -14.46 -12.18
CA THR A 44 7.88 -15.46 -13.03
C THR A 44 6.41 -15.10 -13.16
N CYS A 45 5.81 -15.44 -14.28
CA CYS A 45 4.37 -15.32 -14.47
C CYS A 45 3.84 -16.65 -15.04
N PHE A 46 2.73 -17.12 -14.49
CA PHE A 46 2.08 -18.35 -14.94
C PHE A 46 0.57 -18.27 -14.68
N ARG A 47 -0.17 -19.26 -15.20
CA ARG A 47 -1.58 -19.42 -14.86
C ARG A 47 -1.72 -20.40 -13.71
N SER A 48 -2.47 -19.97 -12.70
CA SER A 48 -2.83 -20.84 -11.57
C SER A 48 -3.52 -22.11 -12.05
N GLY A 49 -3.05 -23.26 -11.57
CA GLY A 49 -3.68 -24.54 -11.79
C GLY A 49 -5.07 -24.69 -11.15
N TRP A 50 -5.40 -23.82 -10.19
CA TRP A 50 -6.66 -23.85 -9.44
C TRP A 50 -7.81 -23.12 -10.14
N ASN A 51 -7.53 -21.96 -10.78
CA ASN A 51 -8.57 -21.10 -11.29
C ASN A 51 -8.19 -20.35 -12.57
N SER A 52 -7.06 -20.69 -13.18
CA SER A 52 -6.52 -20.07 -14.39
C SER A 52 -6.20 -18.56 -14.27
N SER A 53 -6.20 -18.00 -13.07
CA SER A 53 -5.77 -16.61 -12.85
C SER A 53 -4.31 -16.43 -13.20
N LEU A 54 -3.93 -15.22 -13.58
CA LEU A 54 -2.52 -14.85 -13.69
C LEU A 54 -1.92 -14.74 -12.30
N ILE A 55 -0.75 -15.33 -12.14
CA ILE A 55 0.05 -15.27 -10.91
C ILE A 55 1.43 -14.75 -11.27
N PHE A 56 1.90 -13.79 -10.49
CA PHE A 56 3.25 -13.25 -10.56
C PHE A 56 3.94 -13.60 -9.26
N GLU A 57 5.11 -14.21 -9.35
CA GLU A 57 5.94 -14.51 -8.19
C GLU A 57 7.32 -13.92 -8.36
N TYR A 58 7.85 -13.35 -7.29
CA TYR A 58 9.21 -12.85 -7.22
C TYR A 58 10.02 -13.69 -6.24
N HIS A 59 11.16 -14.17 -6.70
CA HIS A 59 12.08 -15.05 -5.99
C HIS A 59 13.46 -14.44 -5.91
N ALA A 60 14.04 -14.40 -4.71
CA ALA A 60 15.44 -14.05 -4.48
C ALA A 60 16.12 -15.18 -3.68
N GLY A 61 16.16 -16.40 -4.27
CA GLY A 61 16.61 -17.63 -3.61
C GLY A 61 15.50 -18.40 -2.90
N PHE A 62 14.47 -17.72 -2.46
CA PHE A 62 13.20 -18.26 -1.93
C PHE A 62 12.04 -17.35 -2.38
N PRO A 63 10.79 -17.80 -2.34
CA PRO A 63 9.64 -16.95 -2.63
C PRO A 63 9.61 -15.75 -1.69
N MET A 64 9.53 -14.54 -2.24
CA MET A 64 9.46 -13.31 -1.47
C MET A 64 8.05 -12.75 -1.42
N PHE A 65 7.39 -12.71 -2.56
CA PHE A 65 5.98 -12.34 -2.63
C PHE A 65 5.38 -12.76 -3.98
N ALA A 66 4.06 -12.84 -3.98
CA ALA A 66 3.25 -13.05 -5.17
C ALA A 66 2.14 -12.02 -5.25
N PHE A 67 1.66 -11.71 -6.46
CA PHE A 67 0.42 -11.00 -6.66
C PHE A 67 -0.44 -11.65 -7.75
N ALA A 68 -1.75 -11.48 -7.63
CA ALA A 68 -2.72 -12.02 -8.54
C ALA A 68 -3.70 -10.91 -8.96
N PRO A 69 -3.69 -10.45 -10.24
CA PRO A 69 -4.71 -9.57 -10.77
C PRO A 69 -5.94 -10.39 -11.17
N MET A 70 -7.13 -9.92 -10.82
CA MET A 70 -8.42 -10.50 -11.19
C MET A 70 -9.41 -9.41 -11.57
N ALA A 71 -10.53 -9.78 -12.21
CA ALA A 71 -11.64 -8.88 -12.50
C ALA A 71 -12.96 -9.47 -12.02
N ASP A 72 -13.95 -8.61 -11.75
CA ASP A 72 -15.32 -9.02 -11.44
C ASP A 72 -16.16 -9.38 -12.68
N ALA A 73 -15.60 -9.17 -13.87
CA ALA A 73 -16.18 -9.53 -15.15
C ALA A 73 -15.35 -10.60 -15.85
N GLN A 74 -15.94 -11.30 -16.84
CA GLN A 74 -15.20 -12.20 -17.69
C GLN A 74 -14.17 -11.38 -18.50
N THR A 75 -12.90 -11.77 -18.42
CA THR A 75 -11.79 -11.14 -19.13
C THR A 75 -10.98 -12.16 -19.90
N ASP A 76 -10.51 -11.74 -21.06
CA ASP A 76 -9.36 -12.37 -21.69
C ASP A 76 -8.11 -11.92 -20.97
N SER A 77 -7.15 -12.80 -20.80
CA SER A 77 -5.88 -12.45 -20.14
C SER A 77 -4.69 -13.05 -20.87
N SER A 78 -3.64 -12.27 -20.97
CA SER A 78 -2.37 -12.69 -21.58
C SER A 78 -1.19 -12.14 -20.79
N PHE A 79 -0.02 -12.72 -21.00
CA PHE A 79 1.25 -12.20 -20.51
C PHE A 79 2.40 -12.56 -21.45
N THR A 80 3.46 -11.75 -21.38
CA THR A 80 4.69 -11.96 -22.13
C THR A 80 5.88 -11.75 -21.21
N CYS A 81 6.80 -12.71 -21.16
CA CYS A 81 8.08 -12.58 -20.48
C CYS A 81 9.14 -12.15 -21.50
N SER A 82 9.86 -11.09 -21.19
CA SER A 82 10.95 -10.57 -22.02
C SER A 82 12.30 -11.13 -21.58
N ASP A 83 13.30 -11.08 -22.46
CA ASP A 83 14.65 -11.58 -22.20
C ASP A 83 15.37 -10.85 -21.06
N ASP A 84 15.00 -9.58 -20.81
CA ASP A 84 15.51 -8.77 -19.71
C ASP A 84 14.89 -9.12 -18.35
N GLY A 85 13.94 -10.06 -18.30
CA GLY A 85 13.22 -10.46 -17.09
C GLY A 85 11.99 -9.62 -16.78
N SER A 86 11.65 -8.63 -17.62
CA SER A 86 10.38 -7.91 -17.48
C SER A 86 9.20 -8.77 -17.94
N ILE A 87 8.03 -8.51 -17.35
CA ILE A 87 6.79 -9.23 -17.66
C ILE A 87 5.69 -8.21 -17.90
N THR A 88 5.10 -8.25 -19.09
CA THR A 88 3.89 -7.48 -19.39
C THR A 88 2.67 -8.39 -19.31
N TYR A 89 1.55 -7.84 -18.86
CA TYR A 89 0.29 -8.59 -18.79
C TYR A 89 -0.90 -7.69 -19.17
N ASP A 90 -1.94 -8.34 -19.61
CA ASP A 90 -3.21 -7.72 -20.01
C ASP A 90 -4.39 -8.51 -19.47
N LEU A 91 -5.41 -7.79 -18.98
CA LEU A 91 -6.75 -8.29 -18.70
C LEU A 91 -7.73 -7.42 -19.44
N SER A 92 -8.49 -7.97 -20.38
CA SER A 92 -9.37 -7.23 -21.27
C SER A 92 -10.81 -7.75 -21.20
N HIS A 93 -11.75 -6.87 -20.84
CA HIS A 93 -13.19 -7.12 -20.86
C HIS A 93 -13.80 -6.47 -22.10
N HIS A 94 -14.39 -7.30 -22.96
CA HIS A 94 -15.09 -6.86 -24.17
C HIS A 94 -16.58 -6.72 -23.90
N CYS A 95 -17.14 -5.55 -24.14
CA CYS A 95 -18.55 -5.29 -23.97
C CYS A 95 -19.10 -4.28 -24.98
N THR A 96 -20.41 -4.35 -25.21
CA THR A 96 -21.14 -3.36 -26.03
C THR A 96 -21.89 -2.44 -25.10
N ILE A 97 -21.65 -1.14 -25.18
CA ILE A 97 -22.34 -0.12 -24.38
C ILE A 97 -23.38 0.56 -25.27
N ALA A 98 -24.65 0.51 -24.88
CA ALA A 98 -25.74 1.18 -25.59
C ALA A 98 -25.52 2.71 -25.64
N ALA A 99 -26.24 3.40 -26.53
CA ALA A 99 -26.25 4.86 -26.57
C ALA A 99 -26.62 5.40 -25.16
N ASP A 100 -25.86 6.41 -24.71
CA ASP A 100 -25.99 7.01 -23.36
C ASP A 100 -25.87 6.00 -22.20
N GLY A 101 -25.35 4.79 -22.47
CA GLY A 101 -25.18 3.73 -21.49
C GLY A 101 -23.84 3.80 -20.78
N THR A 102 -23.71 3.00 -19.71
CA THR A 102 -22.49 2.92 -18.89
C THR A 102 -22.14 1.46 -18.64
N ALA A 103 -20.84 1.15 -18.67
CA ALA A 103 -20.30 -0.13 -18.21
C ALA A 103 -19.18 0.10 -17.19
N SER A 104 -19.06 -0.82 -16.24
CA SER A 104 -17.99 -0.78 -15.21
C SER A 104 -17.35 -2.15 -15.05
N VAL A 105 -16.06 -2.16 -14.80
CA VAL A 105 -15.28 -3.34 -14.43
C VAL A 105 -14.41 -2.98 -13.25
N VAL A 106 -14.33 -3.88 -12.26
CA VAL A 106 -13.41 -3.74 -11.13
C VAL A 106 -12.28 -4.75 -11.28
N PHE A 107 -11.08 -4.23 -11.19
CA PHE A 107 -9.86 -5.04 -11.14
C PHE A 107 -9.35 -5.08 -9.70
N TYR A 108 -8.96 -6.28 -9.25
CA TYR A 108 -8.48 -6.56 -7.90
C TYR A 108 -7.07 -7.12 -7.96
N TRP A 109 -6.19 -6.68 -7.07
CA TRP A 109 -4.85 -7.22 -6.90
C TRP A 109 -4.71 -7.83 -5.51
N GLY A 110 -4.65 -9.14 -5.47
CA GLY A 110 -4.29 -9.88 -4.25
C GLY A 110 -2.77 -9.93 -4.08
N LEU A 111 -2.33 -9.88 -2.84
CA LEU A 111 -0.95 -10.02 -2.44
C LEU A 111 -0.81 -11.17 -1.45
N GLY A 112 0.31 -11.88 -1.50
CA GLY A 112 0.67 -12.97 -0.62
C GLY A 112 2.11 -13.38 -0.80
N PHE A 113 2.58 -14.39 -0.07
CA PHE A 113 3.92 -14.93 -0.23
C PHE A 113 4.05 -15.86 -1.44
N GLU A 114 2.94 -16.45 -1.86
CA GLU A 114 2.91 -17.44 -2.93
C GLU A 114 1.54 -17.44 -3.65
N GLU A 115 1.40 -18.29 -4.68
CA GLU A 115 0.22 -18.39 -5.54
C GLU A 115 -1.11 -18.40 -4.80
N VAL A 116 -1.26 -19.31 -3.84
CA VAL A 116 -2.56 -19.53 -3.16
C VAL A 116 -2.94 -18.32 -2.33
N ALA A 117 -1.99 -17.76 -1.58
CA ALA A 117 -2.21 -16.58 -0.76
C ALA A 117 -2.59 -15.34 -1.61
N ALA A 118 -1.88 -15.10 -2.71
CA ALA A 118 -2.19 -14.00 -3.62
C ALA A 118 -3.57 -14.16 -4.28
N ALA A 119 -3.86 -15.35 -4.81
CA ALA A 119 -5.14 -15.64 -5.44
C ALA A 119 -6.31 -15.56 -4.45
N THR A 120 -6.13 -16.07 -3.22
CA THR A 120 -7.14 -16.01 -2.17
C THR A 120 -7.41 -14.57 -1.74
N SER A 121 -6.36 -13.76 -1.57
CA SER A 121 -6.48 -12.33 -1.24
C SER A 121 -7.31 -11.57 -2.30
N ALA A 122 -7.04 -11.79 -3.60
CA ALA A 122 -7.83 -11.18 -4.68
C ALA A 122 -9.29 -11.64 -4.68
N LYS A 123 -9.52 -12.97 -4.52
CA LYS A 123 -10.87 -13.53 -4.47
C LYS A 123 -11.67 -13.05 -3.28
N GLU A 124 -11.05 -12.86 -2.12
CA GLU A 124 -11.73 -12.36 -0.94
C GLU A 124 -12.21 -10.92 -1.14
N MET A 125 -11.38 -10.04 -1.72
CA MET A 125 -11.81 -8.69 -2.08
C MET A 125 -12.95 -8.71 -3.11
N LEU A 126 -12.86 -9.57 -4.13
CA LEU A 126 -13.90 -9.74 -5.14
C LEU A 126 -15.21 -10.25 -4.51
N ARG A 127 -15.14 -11.19 -3.58
CA ARG A 127 -16.31 -11.71 -2.84
C ARG A 127 -16.97 -10.64 -1.97
N GLN A 128 -16.18 -9.78 -1.33
CA GLN A 128 -16.65 -8.66 -0.52
C GLN A 128 -17.24 -7.52 -1.36
N THR A 129 -16.88 -7.44 -2.62
CA THR A 129 -17.23 -6.42 -3.61
C THR A 129 -16.51 -5.08 -3.41
N PHE A 130 -16.39 -4.33 -4.52
CA PHE A 130 -15.75 -3.01 -4.52
C PHE A 130 -16.46 -2.01 -3.61
N ASP A 131 -17.80 -2.01 -3.61
CA ASP A 131 -18.60 -1.06 -2.83
C ASP A 131 -18.40 -1.23 -1.32
N VAL A 132 -18.22 -2.45 -0.85
CA VAL A 132 -17.91 -2.73 0.56
C VAL A 132 -16.55 -2.16 0.92
N GLU A 133 -15.51 -2.42 0.11
CA GLU A 133 -14.15 -1.92 0.38
C GLU A 133 -14.07 -0.38 0.26
N LEU A 134 -14.76 0.19 -0.73
CA LEU A 134 -14.86 1.64 -0.87
C LEU A 134 -15.58 2.28 0.32
N THR A 135 -16.64 1.64 0.81
CA THR A 135 -17.38 2.13 1.98
C THR A 135 -16.52 2.11 3.23
N LYS A 136 -15.77 1.05 3.50
CA LYS A 136 -14.82 1.00 4.63
C LYS A 136 -13.83 2.17 4.57
N THR A 137 -13.22 2.40 3.42
CA THR A 137 -12.27 3.50 3.22
C THR A 137 -12.92 4.87 3.42
N ARG A 138 -14.12 5.08 2.86
CA ARG A 138 -14.88 6.34 3.00
C ARG A 138 -15.28 6.60 4.44
N THR A 139 -15.77 5.58 5.15
CA THR A 139 -16.14 5.67 6.56
C THR A 139 -14.95 6.08 7.40
N TRP A 140 -13.81 5.39 7.22
CA TRP A 140 -12.59 5.73 7.92
C TRP A 140 -12.15 7.18 7.67
N LEU A 141 -12.15 7.64 6.40
CA LEU A 141 -11.80 9.02 6.04
C LEU A 141 -12.78 10.05 6.65
N GLN A 142 -14.05 9.71 6.79
CA GLN A 142 -15.06 10.58 7.40
C GLN A 142 -14.89 10.67 8.92
N GLU A 143 -14.65 9.55 9.58
CA GLU A 143 -14.44 9.47 11.03
C GLU A 143 -13.18 10.20 11.50
N HIS A 144 -12.14 10.20 10.69
CA HIS A 144 -10.85 10.84 11.01
C HIS A 144 -10.70 12.24 10.39
N ARG A 145 -11.78 12.77 9.82
CA ARG A 145 -11.75 14.07 9.16
C ARG A 145 -11.65 15.22 10.15
N VAL A 146 -10.65 16.07 9.98
CA VAL A 146 -10.52 17.35 10.67
C VAL A 146 -11.13 18.46 9.81
N THR A 147 -11.92 19.36 10.43
CA THR A 147 -12.54 20.51 9.74
C THR A 147 -12.07 21.81 10.36
N PHE A 148 -11.54 22.68 9.53
CA PHE A 148 -11.18 24.06 9.91
C PHE A 148 -12.31 25.00 9.51
N ASN A 149 -12.99 25.56 10.48
CA ASN A 149 -14.16 26.43 10.25
C ASN A 149 -13.76 27.66 9.44
N GLY A 150 -14.44 27.85 8.30
CA GLY A 150 -14.20 28.97 7.40
C GLY A 150 -13.06 28.79 6.40
N ASP A 151 -12.27 27.69 6.48
CA ASP A 151 -11.19 27.44 5.54
C ASP A 151 -11.30 26.04 4.91
N ALA A 152 -11.98 25.99 3.77
CA ALA A 152 -12.15 24.74 3.01
C ALA A 152 -10.84 24.24 2.39
N LYS A 153 -9.92 25.16 2.03
CA LYS A 153 -8.63 24.79 1.43
C LYS A 153 -7.71 24.16 2.48
N LEU A 154 -7.64 24.75 3.67
CA LEU A 154 -6.88 24.18 4.78
C LEU A 154 -7.45 22.82 5.19
N THR A 155 -8.79 22.69 5.28
CA THR A 155 -9.46 21.43 5.53
C THR A 155 -9.05 20.35 4.52
N GLN A 156 -9.08 20.67 3.23
CA GLN A 156 -8.67 19.75 2.18
C GLN A 156 -7.19 19.40 2.28
N LEU A 157 -6.33 20.38 2.42
CA LEU A 157 -4.87 20.20 2.51
C LEU A 157 -4.50 19.30 3.69
N TYR A 158 -5.05 19.58 4.88
CA TYR A 158 -4.78 18.80 6.08
C TYR A 158 -5.19 17.33 5.91
N ASN A 159 -6.44 17.08 5.48
CA ASN A 159 -6.94 15.70 5.36
C ASN A 159 -6.23 14.91 4.24
N THR A 160 -5.82 15.57 3.15
CA THR A 160 -5.01 14.94 2.11
C THR A 160 -3.65 14.52 2.66
N ASN A 161 -2.98 15.42 3.41
CA ASN A 161 -1.67 15.09 4.00
C ASN A 161 -1.79 14.04 5.11
N LEU A 162 -2.84 14.09 5.95
CA LEU A 162 -3.11 13.05 6.94
C LEU A 162 -3.25 11.69 6.28
N PHE A 163 -4.05 11.59 5.20
CA PHE A 163 -4.18 10.35 4.44
C PHE A 163 -2.82 9.84 3.93
N PHE A 164 -1.99 10.73 3.37
CA PHE A 164 -0.66 10.34 2.90
C PHE A 164 0.27 9.93 4.05
N CYS A 165 0.24 10.62 5.19
CA CYS A 165 0.98 10.20 6.38
C CYS A 165 0.59 8.77 6.79
N MET A 166 -0.70 8.49 6.92
CA MET A 166 -1.20 7.16 7.26
C MET A 166 -0.81 6.13 6.21
N PHE A 167 -1.05 6.42 4.93
CA PHE A 167 -0.81 5.49 3.83
C PHE A 167 0.67 5.18 3.61
N PHE A 168 1.56 6.18 3.67
CA PHE A 168 2.97 5.98 3.36
C PHE A 168 3.84 5.63 4.56
N SER A 169 3.47 6.06 5.78
CA SER A 169 4.30 5.83 6.98
C SER A 169 3.97 4.54 7.71
N THR A 170 2.85 3.90 7.41
CA THR A 170 2.43 2.66 8.06
C THR A 170 2.27 1.52 7.07
N GLY A 171 2.41 0.31 7.54
CA GLY A 171 2.15 -0.91 6.78
C GLY A 171 1.78 -2.06 7.70
N ILE A 172 1.29 -3.14 7.11
CA ILE A 172 1.06 -4.41 7.81
C ILE A 172 2.01 -5.44 7.20
N THR A 173 2.74 -6.16 8.02
CA THR A 173 3.58 -7.27 7.55
C THR A 173 2.73 -8.41 7.03
N LEU A 174 3.21 -9.11 5.99
CA LEU A 174 2.46 -10.23 5.42
C LEU A 174 2.50 -11.48 6.30
N ASP A 175 3.54 -11.62 7.11
CA ASP A 175 3.80 -12.82 7.91
C ASP A 175 3.14 -12.79 9.30
N THR A 176 3.27 -11.69 10.02
CA THR A 176 2.77 -11.57 11.39
C THR A 176 1.53 -10.70 11.51
N GLU A 177 1.12 -10.04 10.41
CA GLU A 177 0.02 -9.08 10.37
C GLU A 177 0.18 -7.92 11.39
N GLU A 178 1.42 -7.68 11.81
CA GLU A 178 1.74 -6.60 12.73
C GLU A 178 1.81 -5.25 12.01
N LEU A 179 1.33 -4.20 12.67
CA LEU A 179 1.56 -2.84 12.23
C LEU A 179 3.05 -2.53 12.31
N VAL A 180 3.61 -2.00 11.25
CA VAL A 180 4.99 -1.51 11.19
C VAL A 180 5.01 -0.06 10.75
N LEU A 181 6.01 0.67 11.25
CA LEU A 181 6.32 2.00 10.77
C LEU A 181 7.49 1.95 9.80
N VAL A 182 7.43 2.86 8.85
CA VAL A 182 8.51 3.15 7.92
C VAL A 182 8.55 4.65 7.71
N THR A 183 9.68 5.17 7.26
CA THR A 183 9.77 6.58 6.93
C THR A 183 8.84 6.92 5.76
N SER A 184 8.85 6.11 4.70
CA SER A 184 7.87 6.22 3.62
C SER A 184 7.85 4.96 2.76
N ARG A 185 6.65 4.47 2.43
CA ARG A 185 6.47 3.42 1.42
C ARG A 185 6.40 3.96 0.00
N SER A 186 6.58 5.26 -0.20
CA SER A 186 6.58 5.84 -1.54
C SER A 186 7.74 5.30 -2.36
N PRO A 187 7.51 4.77 -3.57
CA PRO A 187 8.57 4.27 -4.43
C PRO A 187 9.49 5.38 -4.95
N ARG A 188 9.11 6.63 -4.75
CA ARG A 188 9.90 7.80 -5.14
C ARG A 188 10.70 8.41 -3.99
N TYR A 189 10.54 7.89 -2.78
CA TYR A 189 11.31 8.35 -1.64
C TYR A 189 12.62 7.55 -1.54
N TYR A 190 13.74 8.24 -1.44
CA TYR A 190 15.07 7.63 -1.58
C TYR A 190 15.43 6.60 -0.50
N VAL A 191 14.84 6.71 0.68
CA VAL A 191 15.08 5.77 1.80
C VAL A 191 14.18 4.55 1.77
N SER A 192 13.25 4.47 0.82
CA SER A 192 12.34 3.33 0.67
C SER A 192 11.59 3.02 1.97
N ALA A 193 11.38 1.74 2.30
CA ALA A 193 10.67 1.28 3.49
C ALA A 193 11.58 1.11 4.72
N ALA A 194 12.72 1.79 4.78
CA ALA A 194 13.55 1.84 5.98
C ALA A 194 12.92 2.73 7.06
N TYR A 195 13.40 2.60 8.27
CA TYR A 195 12.85 3.26 9.44
C TYR A 195 13.83 4.26 10.06
N TRP A 196 13.33 5.48 10.29
CA TRP A 196 13.94 6.56 11.04
C TRP A 196 12.97 7.04 12.12
N ASP A 197 13.41 7.12 13.39
CA ASP A 197 12.57 7.62 14.48
C ASP A 197 12.16 9.07 14.26
N ARG A 198 13.09 9.91 13.85
CA ARG A 198 12.86 11.33 13.55
C ARG A 198 11.71 11.50 12.56
N ASP A 199 11.82 10.88 11.39
CA ASP A 199 10.86 11.06 10.31
C ASP A 199 9.48 10.50 10.67
N SER A 200 9.47 9.32 11.26
CA SER A 200 8.22 8.65 11.63
C SER A 200 7.52 9.31 12.82
N LEU A 201 8.28 9.71 13.86
CA LEU A 201 7.72 10.11 15.15
C LEU A 201 7.64 11.62 15.34
N LEU A 202 8.50 12.42 14.71
CA LEU A 202 8.42 13.88 14.83
C LEU A 202 7.57 14.51 13.73
N TRP A 203 7.46 13.88 12.55
CA TRP A 203 6.74 14.45 11.42
C TRP A 203 5.39 13.79 11.13
N SER A 204 5.33 12.46 11.03
CA SER A 204 4.07 11.74 10.69
C SER A 204 3.20 11.48 11.92
N PHE A 205 3.78 11.02 13.01
CA PHE A 205 3.07 10.62 14.23
C PHE A 205 2.16 11.71 14.83
N PRO A 206 2.53 13.00 14.90
CA PRO A 206 1.65 14.00 15.50
C PRO A 206 0.30 14.13 14.80
N ALA A 207 0.28 14.07 13.46
CA ALA A 207 -0.96 14.14 12.69
C ALA A 207 -1.82 12.87 12.88
N ILE A 208 -1.16 11.71 12.97
CA ILE A 208 -1.83 10.44 13.23
C ILE A 208 -2.40 10.42 14.64
N LEU A 209 -1.67 10.88 15.65
CA LEU A 209 -2.14 10.98 17.02
C LEU A 209 -3.37 11.89 17.16
N ASP A 210 -3.42 12.97 16.38
CA ASP A 210 -4.56 13.89 16.42
C ASP A 210 -5.83 13.27 15.79
N ALA A 211 -5.68 12.44 14.78
CA ALA A 211 -6.79 11.85 14.04
C ALA A 211 -7.20 10.47 14.56
N ASP A 212 -6.26 9.65 15.01
CA ASP A 212 -6.46 8.25 15.39
C ASP A 212 -5.51 7.87 16.54
N PRO A 213 -5.88 8.19 17.81
CA PRO A 213 -5.05 7.88 18.97
C PRO A 213 -4.79 6.38 19.18
N GLU A 214 -5.73 5.51 18.79
CA GLU A 214 -5.54 4.06 18.90
C GLU A 214 -4.45 3.59 17.93
N ARG A 215 -4.47 4.07 16.70
CA ARG A 215 -3.40 3.81 15.73
C ARG A 215 -2.06 4.35 16.20
N ALA A 216 -2.04 5.53 16.78
CA ALA A 216 -0.83 6.11 17.37
C ALA A 216 -0.27 5.24 18.51
N LYS A 217 -1.12 4.63 19.33
CA LYS A 217 -0.72 3.67 20.35
C LYS A 217 -0.08 2.41 19.76
N GLU A 218 -0.69 1.85 18.72
CA GLU A 218 -0.10 0.72 18.00
C GLU A 218 1.28 1.06 17.42
N MET A 219 1.43 2.26 16.86
CA MET A 219 2.73 2.75 16.34
C MET A 219 3.79 2.79 17.45
N LEU A 220 3.47 3.36 18.61
CA LEU A 220 4.41 3.39 19.74
C LEU A 220 4.73 1.98 20.26
N SER A 221 3.73 1.10 20.30
CA SER A 221 3.94 -0.30 20.70
C SER A 221 4.95 -1.01 19.78
N TYR A 222 4.83 -0.79 18.45
CA TYR A 222 5.82 -1.27 17.48
C TYR A 222 7.21 -0.67 17.76
N VAL A 223 7.31 0.63 17.96
CA VAL A 223 8.59 1.33 18.19
C VAL A 223 9.28 0.79 19.44
N PHE A 224 8.60 0.76 20.57
CA PHE A 224 9.18 0.27 21.85
C PHE A 224 9.36 -1.24 21.85
N GLY A 225 8.63 -1.99 21.06
CA GLY A 225 8.80 -3.43 20.90
C GLY A 225 9.98 -3.80 19.98
N ARG A 226 10.01 -3.29 18.76
CA ARG A 226 10.95 -3.71 17.71
C ARG A 226 12.18 -2.82 17.62
N GLN A 227 12.03 -1.49 17.73
CA GLN A 227 13.08 -0.53 17.41
C GLN A 227 13.97 -0.19 18.62
N ARG A 228 13.50 -0.47 19.85
CA ARG A 228 14.13 -0.07 21.13
C ARG A 228 15.61 -0.41 21.25
N ARG A 229 16.05 -1.54 20.72
CA ARG A 229 17.45 -1.98 20.83
C ARG A 229 18.44 -1.00 20.24
N ASN A 230 18.02 -0.28 19.22
CA ASN A 230 18.86 0.54 18.37
C ASN A 230 18.37 1.99 18.31
N PHE A 231 17.75 2.49 19.36
CA PHE A 231 17.43 3.91 19.49
C PHE A 231 18.69 4.76 19.36
N GLY A 232 18.60 5.84 18.61
CA GLY A 232 19.72 6.73 18.31
C GLY A 232 20.62 6.26 17.18
N ILE A 233 20.34 5.12 16.55
CA ILE A 233 21.03 4.68 15.33
C ILE A 233 20.36 5.32 14.11
N HIS A 234 21.19 5.81 13.17
CA HIS A 234 20.76 6.57 11.99
C HIS A 234 19.58 5.94 11.25
N SER A 235 19.67 4.66 10.87
CA SER A 235 18.55 3.97 10.20
C SER A 235 18.50 2.47 10.48
N ARG A 236 17.29 1.93 10.37
CA ARG A 236 16.98 0.53 10.71
C ARG A 236 16.03 -0.10 9.71
N TYR A 237 16.05 -1.42 9.64
CA TYR A 237 15.00 -2.19 9.00
C TYR A 237 13.73 -2.25 9.88
N ILE A 238 12.63 -2.72 9.31
CA ILE A 238 11.34 -2.85 10.02
C ILE A 238 11.38 -3.80 11.22
N ASP A 239 12.33 -4.72 11.26
CA ASP A 239 12.56 -5.63 12.38
C ASP A 239 13.46 -5.03 13.49
N GLY A 240 13.93 -3.81 13.31
CA GLY A 240 14.81 -3.10 14.26
C GLY A 240 16.29 -3.37 14.06
N THR A 241 16.72 -4.18 13.10
CA THR A 241 18.14 -4.36 12.79
C THR A 241 18.72 -3.12 12.11
N VAL A 242 20.02 -2.88 12.34
CA VAL A 242 20.71 -1.70 11.81
C VAL A 242 20.85 -1.79 10.29
N LEU A 243 20.39 -0.76 9.59
CA LEU A 243 20.63 -0.58 8.16
C LEU A 243 21.91 0.23 7.93
N GLU A 244 21.95 1.44 8.48
CA GLU A 244 23.12 2.30 8.43
C GLU A 244 23.51 2.69 9.85
N PRO A 245 24.75 2.40 10.27
CA PRO A 245 25.24 2.75 11.60
C PRO A 245 25.52 4.25 11.70
N GLY A 246 25.49 4.77 12.89
CA GLY A 246 25.74 6.16 13.20
C GLY A 246 24.81 6.60 14.33
N PHE A 247 25.34 7.39 15.26
CA PHE A 247 24.53 7.94 16.36
C PHE A 247 23.99 9.31 15.97
N GLU A 248 22.68 9.49 16.14
CA GLU A 248 21.99 10.77 16.00
C GLU A 248 21.12 11.04 17.24
N LEU A 249 21.25 12.22 17.84
CA LEU A 249 20.55 12.54 19.08
C LEU A 249 19.04 12.65 18.87
N ASP A 250 18.60 13.16 17.76
CA ASP A 250 17.18 13.27 17.41
C ASP A 250 16.52 11.90 17.18
N GLU A 251 17.25 10.93 16.61
CA GLU A 251 16.81 9.53 16.52
C GLU A 251 16.67 8.90 17.93
N LEU A 252 17.50 9.29 18.89
CA LEU A 252 17.40 8.81 20.27
C LEU A 252 16.21 9.40 21.02
N VAL A 253 15.93 10.69 20.84
CA VAL A 253 14.92 11.39 21.67
C VAL A 253 13.52 11.38 21.04
N ALA A 254 13.39 11.14 19.73
CA ALA A 254 12.10 11.14 19.05
C ALA A 254 11.09 10.16 19.67
N PRO A 255 11.43 8.91 20.04
CA PRO A 255 10.50 8.00 20.70
C PRO A 255 9.97 8.54 22.02
N LEU A 256 10.81 9.19 22.82
CA LEU A 256 10.42 9.77 24.11
C LEU A 256 9.48 10.95 23.93
N LEU A 257 9.74 11.81 22.96
CA LEU A 257 8.87 12.95 22.64
C LEU A 257 7.51 12.48 22.08
N ALA A 258 7.50 11.43 21.28
CA ALA A 258 6.26 10.84 20.77
C ALA A 258 5.43 10.22 21.90
N LEU A 259 6.07 9.51 22.83
CA LEU A 259 5.42 8.93 24.01
C LEU A 259 4.83 10.02 24.91
N GLU A 260 5.59 11.07 25.19
CA GLU A 260 5.10 12.22 25.98
C GLU A 260 3.86 12.86 25.31
N ARG A 261 3.91 13.11 24.02
CA ARG A 261 2.77 13.66 23.26
C ARG A 261 1.54 12.76 23.34
N TYR A 262 1.74 11.44 23.20
CA TYR A 262 0.66 10.47 23.30
C TYR A 262 0.00 10.52 24.67
N ILE A 263 0.79 10.44 25.76
CA ILE A 263 0.27 10.47 27.14
C ILE A 263 -0.47 11.79 27.41
N ASN A 264 0.10 12.92 27.00
CA ASN A 264 -0.52 14.23 27.18
C ASN A 264 -1.84 14.40 26.41
N LYS A 265 -1.99 13.73 25.26
CA LYS A 265 -3.18 13.79 24.43
C LYS A 265 -4.28 12.85 24.88
N SER A 266 -3.92 11.61 25.22
CA SER A 266 -4.86 10.52 25.50
C SER A 266 -5.12 10.29 26.99
N ASP A 267 -4.27 10.80 27.88
CA ASP A 267 -4.19 10.44 29.31
C ASP A 267 -4.01 8.93 29.57
N ASP A 268 -3.68 8.16 28.54
CA ASP A 268 -3.46 6.71 28.61
C ASP A 268 -2.00 6.41 29.00
N LYS A 269 -1.82 5.89 30.21
CA LYS A 269 -0.52 5.47 30.74
C LYS A 269 -0.29 3.96 30.65
N SER A 270 -1.19 3.21 30.04
CA SER A 270 -1.08 1.75 29.94
C SER A 270 0.08 1.29 29.04
N ILE A 271 0.66 2.21 28.28
CA ILE A 271 1.82 1.96 27.41
C ILE A 271 3.16 2.02 28.18
N LEU A 272 3.18 2.55 29.39
CA LEU A 272 4.36 2.61 30.25
C LEU A 272 4.63 1.26 30.93
#